data_89546f2449ee76109475e4411d5b3122
#
_entry.id   89546f2449ee76109475e4411d5b3122
#
_cell.length_a   1.000
_cell.length_b   1.000
_cell.length_c   1.000
_cell.angle_alpha   90.00
_cell.angle_beta   90.00
_cell.angle_gamma   90.00
#
_symmetry.space_group_name_H-M   'P 1'
#
loop_
_entity.id
_entity.type
_entity.pdbx_description
1 polymer ?
#
loop_
_entity_poly.entity_id
_entity_poly.type
_entity_poly.pdbx_seq_one_letter_code
_entity_poly.pdbx_strand_id
1 'polypeptide(L)'
;MALCQKHLSIWNFALGDSPDCLSHANKIHIPHTWNSRKYSENYVGKGWYQTTLTPGFLPEGAKSCLVFHGAYRDTEVYVNGVLCGQHFGSGYTPFTVDITSALRLHEENEILVSVDNRFSTDALPYDRSFDWANDGGLIRPVDFVATGPASLRDTEITAMPVISSYGKRQHAGAALFSFRTKTDSSIPGCTLHWALFRGATDSITPRESEPLLSGILPCTEHVHLDPVLLSDAVYWHFDRPELYTLALHLELPDGFLSDTSFLEIGFRELKVMGERWFLNGEPVRLPGVEWMPGSTPTLGMAESRSKLQDMLLCLKDCNTVLTRFHWQQDDWVYDWCDRYGLLVQEEIPFWGKQPEGDPEKLWPVACRQMEEMISAHRHHPSIIAWGVGNELSAQTWPVQRYIRRAVAFIHEKDPDRLANYVSNTAFACPEQDGAGDGDILMINDYIGTWHQGFEQSSAWQALVDAHPGRVFIPSEFGLCEPAFEGGDPRRASIFLEKLAFYRTLPCIAGTIYFCLNDYRTHMGEEGKGRMKCRVHGSTDLYGTPKPSYETVSREYAPLMVSRVPGGLSFTCRNDLPAYTVSGYVFCCGGQTFPIPDLMPGESWFWEGTPDDSACIERPSGFSFSPAL
;
A
#
# COMPACT_ATOMS: atom_id res chain seq x y z
N MET A 1 3.75 -10.14 21.80
CA MET A 1 5.13 -9.68 21.49
C MET A 1 6.03 -10.89 21.57
N ALA A 2 6.89 -11.08 20.59
CA ALA A 2 7.95 -12.08 20.70
C ALA A 2 8.64 -11.95 22.09
N LEU A 3 9.27 -13.03 22.56
CA LEU A 3 10.02 -13.00 23.84
C LEU A 3 11.10 -11.92 23.83
N CYS A 4 11.66 -11.65 22.65
CA CYS A 4 12.64 -10.61 22.40
C CYS A 4 12.46 -10.08 20.98
N GLN A 5 12.32 -8.77 20.85
CA GLN A 5 12.43 -8.08 19.56
C GLN A 5 13.46 -6.97 19.71
N LYS A 6 14.39 -6.89 18.76
CA LYS A 6 15.46 -5.89 18.77
C LYS A 6 15.68 -5.34 17.37
N HIS A 7 15.50 -4.06 17.23
CA HIS A 7 15.81 -3.36 15.99
C HIS A 7 17.32 -3.21 15.79
N LEU A 8 17.84 -3.71 14.68
CA LEU A 8 19.26 -3.65 14.30
C LEU A 8 19.54 -2.42 13.46
N SER A 9 19.64 -1.25 14.08
CA SER A 9 19.68 0.04 13.40
C SER A 9 21.06 0.50 12.92
N ILE A 10 22.15 -0.07 13.48
CA ILE A 10 23.53 0.40 13.22
C ILE A 10 24.33 -0.73 12.58
N TRP A 11 24.94 -0.42 11.43
CA TRP A 11 25.72 -1.38 10.64
C TRP A 11 27.03 -0.75 10.15
N ASN A 12 28.06 -1.57 9.98
CA ASN A 12 29.22 -1.24 9.15
C ASN A 12 28.87 -1.59 7.70
N PHE A 13 29.20 -0.73 6.75
CA PHE A 13 28.83 -0.90 5.34
C PHE A 13 30.00 -0.56 4.40
N ALA A 14 30.19 -1.40 3.38
CA ALA A 14 31.10 -1.14 2.28
C ALA A 14 30.59 -1.71 0.95
N LEU A 15 30.96 -1.08 -0.16
CA LEU A 15 30.70 -1.58 -1.52
C LEU A 15 31.84 -2.52 -1.97
N GLY A 16 31.49 -3.62 -2.61
CA GLY A 16 32.44 -4.58 -3.16
C GLY A 16 31.85 -5.96 -3.38
N ASP A 17 32.49 -6.78 -4.20
CA ASP A 17 32.01 -8.13 -4.53
C ASP A 17 32.31 -9.16 -3.42
N SER A 18 33.25 -8.86 -2.49
CA SER A 18 33.68 -9.73 -1.38
C SER A 18 33.52 -9.00 -0.04
N PRO A 19 33.26 -9.72 1.07
CA PRO A 19 33.20 -9.14 2.40
C PRO A 19 34.52 -8.50 2.88
N ASP A 20 35.65 -8.76 2.22
CA ASP A 20 36.93 -8.11 2.51
C ASP A 20 36.87 -6.58 2.41
N CYS A 21 35.92 -6.05 1.62
CA CYS A 21 35.67 -4.61 1.51
C CYS A 21 35.30 -3.96 2.86
N LEU A 22 34.78 -4.74 3.82
CA LEU A 22 34.42 -4.25 5.15
C LEU A 22 35.64 -3.78 5.98
N SER A 23 36.87 -4.12 5.56
CA SER A 23 38.10 -3.52 6.14
C SER A 23 38.13 -1.98 6.00
N HIS A 24 37.34 -1.43 5.09
CA HIS A 24 37.17 0.03 4.85
C HIS A 24 35.74 0.49 5.07
N ALA A 25 34.96 -0.22 5.89
CA ALA A 25 33.55 0.06 6.13
C ALA A 25 33.32 1.40 6.84
N ASN A 26 32.20 2.02 6.48
CA ASN A 26 31.66 3.16 7.21
C ASN A 26 30.49 2.71 8.09
N LYS A 27 30.37 3.29 9.28
CA LYS A 27 29.20 3.12 10.12
C LYS A 27 28.00 3.84 9.54
N ILE A 28 26.91 3.15 9.37
CA ILE A 28 25.66 3.70 8.82
C ILE A 28 24.46 3.30 9.70
N HIS A 29 23.35 4.01 9.51
CA HIS A 29 22.04 3.63 10.05
C HIS A 29 21.17 3.08 8.92
N ILE A 30 20.36 2.08 9.23
CA ILE A 30 19.30 1.62 8.34
C ILE A 30 17.94 2.23 8.77
N PRO A 31 17.01 2.47 7.83
CA PRO A 31 17.07 2.22 6.38
C PRO A 31 18.24 2.91 5.68
N HIS A 32 18.87 2.23 4.71
CA HIS A 32 20.03 2.74 3.98
C HIS A 32 20.01 2.29 2.53
N THR A 33 20.29 3.24 1.62
CA THR A 33 20.67 2.95 0.25
C THR A 33 22.01 3.63 -0.08
N TRP A 34 22.88 2.95 -0.79
CA TRP A 34 24.11 3.56 -1.27
C TRP A 34 23.88 4.52 -2.44
N ASN A 35 22.75 4.40 -3.14
CA ASN A 35 22.42 5.22 -4.30
C ASN A 35 21.94 6.65 -3.93
N SER A 36 21.75 6.96 -2.66
CA SER A 36 21.52 8.33 -2.15
C SER A 36 22.82 9.12 -1.89
N ARG A 37 24.00 8.51 -2.11
CA ARG A 37 25.31 9.11 -1.81
C ARG A 37 26.00 9.61 -3.06
N LYS A 38 26.56 10.81 -3.03
CA LYS A 38 27.17 11.52 -4.17
C LYS A 38 28.18 10.69 -5.00
N TYR A 39 28.91 9.77 -4.37
CA TYR A 39 29.94 8.99 -5.06
C TYR A 39 29.50 7.59 -5.49
N SER A 40 28.34 7.14 -5.03
CA SER A 40 27.76 5.81 -5.32
C SER A 40 26.37 5.86 -5.92
N GLU A 41 25.87 7.02 -6.25
CA GLU A 41 24.50 7.21 -6.77
C GLU A 41 24.18 6.42 -8.04
N ASN A 42 25.19 6.05 -8.83
CA ASN A 42 25.04 5.20 -10.02
C ASN A 42 25.67 3.82 -9.84
N TYR A 43 26.10 3.46 -8.62
CA TYR A 43 26.68 2.15 -8.41
C TYR A 43 25.61 1.08 -8.52
N VAL A 44 25.87 0.12 -9.40
CA VAL A 44 25.09 -1.10 -9.59
C VAL A 44 26.02 -2.27 -9.32
N GLY A 45 25.75 -3.01 -8.26
CA GLY A 45 26.61 -4.07 -7.79
C GLY A 45 26.29 -4.49 -6.35
N LYS A 46 27.25 -5.10 -5.70
CA LYS A 46 27.09 -5.70 -4.37
C LYS A 46 27.57 -4.73 -3.27
N GLY A 47 26.81 -4.69 -2.18
CA GLY A 47 27.18 -4.03 -0.92
C GLY A 47 27.12 -5.03 0.24
N TRP A 48 28.00 -4.85 1.21
CA TRP A 48 28.10 -5.69 2.40
C TRP A 48 27.80 -4.90 3.65
N TYR A 49 26.98 -5.50 4.52
CA TYR A 49 26.57 -4.98 5.80
C TYR A 49 27.02 -5.90 6.90
N GLN A 50 27.56 -5.36 7.99
CA GLN A 50 27.98 -6.14 9.16
C GLN A 50 27.50 -5.47 10.43
N THR A 51 26.93 -6.25 11.32
CA THR A 51 26.59 -5.83 12.69
C THR A 51 26.84 -6.96 13.67
N THR A 52 26.71 -6.66 14.95
CA THR A 52 26.78 -7.68 15.99
C THR A 52 25.48 -7.73 16.79
N LEU A 53 25.15 -8.93 17.26
CA LEU A 53 23.99 -9.19 18.09
C LEU A 53 24.40 -10.04 19.30
N THR A 54 24.11 -9.53 20.50
CA THR A 54 24.09 -10.37 21.70
C THR A 54 22.61 -10.57 22.07
N PRO A 55 22.09 -11.81 21.90
CA PRO A 55 20.74 -12.12 22.33
C PRO A 55 20.67 -12.00 23.86
N GLY A 56 19.53 -11.53 24.36
CA GLY A 56 19.25 -11.59 25.80
C GLY A 56 19.05 -13.03 26.29
N PHE A 57 18.48 -13.20 27.47
CA PHE A 57 18.07 -14.52 27.93
C PHE A 57 16.98 -15.09 27.01
N LEU A 58 17.24 -16.25 26.43
CA LEU A 58 16.28 -17.03 25.65
C LEU A 58 16.09 -18.40 26.33
N PRO A 59 14.85 -18.90 26.42
CA PRO A 59 14.58 -20.21 26.99
C PRO A 59 15.15 -21.34 26.10
N GLU A 60 15.28 -22.51 26.66
CA GLU A 60 15.68 -23.72 25.90
C GLU A 60 14.66 -23.98 24.77
N GLY A 61 15.16 -24.27 23.58
CA GLY A 61 14.34 -24.52 22.41
C GLY A 61 13.79 -23.25 21.75
N ALA A 62 14.16 -22.05 22.23
CA ALA A 62 13.75 -20.77 21.60
C ALA A 62 14.17 -20.74 20.12
N LYS A 63 13.29 -20.19 19.29
CA LYS A 63 13.54 -19.92 17.87
C LYS A 63 13.93 -18.47 17.66
N SER A 64 14.85 -18.24 16.77
CA SER A 64 15.41 -16.92 16.51
C SER A 64 15.48 -16.65 15.02
N CYS A 65 15.01 -15.50 14.60
CA CYS A 65 15.05 -15.10 13.20
C CYS A 65 15.46 -13.64 13.02
N LEU A 66 15.91 -13.32 11.82
CA LEU A 66 16.04 -11.96 11.32
C LEU A 66 14.87 -11.68 10.38
N VAL A 67 14.13 -10.62 10.64
CA VAL A 67 13.04 -10.14 9.80
C VAL A 67 13.54 -8.93 9.04
N PHE A 68 13.58 -9.04 7.71
CA PHE A 68 13.90 -7.96 6.79
C PHE A 68 12.61 -7.39 6.24
N HIS A 69 12.31 -6.13 6.51
CA HIS A 69 11.11 -5.46 5.99
C HIS A 69 11.28 -5.02 4.52
N GLY A 70 12.51 -5.05 4.00
CA GLY A 70 12.84 -4.85 2.59
C GLY A 70 14.35 -4.66 2.37
N ALA A 71 14.90 -5.41 1.42
CA ALA A 71 16.30 -5.33 1.01
C ALA A 71 16.38 -5.43 -0.51
N TYR A 72 16.89 -4.38 -1.17
CA TYR A 72 16.89 -4.33 -2.62
C TYR A 72 18.29 -4.59 -3.21
N ARG A 73 18.51 -5.75 -3.80
CA ARG A 73 17.49 -6.77 -4.12
C ARG A 73 17.96 -8.17 -3.65
N ASP A 74 18.92 -8.76 -4.33
CA ASP A 74 19.35 -10.14 -4.07
C ASP A 74 20.16 -10.17 -2.79
N THR A 75 19.64 -10.84 -1.77
CA THR A 75 20.17 -10.79 -0.39
C THR A 75 20.65 -12.15 0.07
N GLU A 76 21.82 -12.20 0.71
CA GLU A 76 22.35 -13.36 1.43
C GLU A 76 22.64 -12.97 2.87
N VAL A 77 22.28 -13.84 3.81
CA VAL A 77 22.40 -13.60 5.25
C VAL A 77 23.26 -14.66 5.90
N TYR A 78 24.31 -14.23 6.57
CA TYR A 78 25.24 -15.09 7.30
C TYR A 78 25.25 -14.71 8.78
N VAL A 79 25.32 -15.73 9.65
CA VAL A 79 25.53 -15.56 11.09
C VAL A 79 26.72 -16.41 11.52
N ASN A 80 27.71 -15.81 12.18
CA ASN A 80 28.96 -16.47 12.61
C ASN A 80 29.65 -17.23 11.46
N GLY A 81 29.60 -16.70 10.24
CA GLY A 81 30.17 -17.31 9.04
C GLY A 81 29.32 -18.43 8.40
N VAL A 82 28.15 -18.74 8.94
CA VAL A 82 27.22 -19.74 8.40
C VAL A 82 26.18 -19.03 7.53
N LEU A 83 25.97 -19.45 6.28
CA LEU A 83 24.88 -18.99 5.42
C LEU A 83 23.56 -19.52 6.00
N CYS A 84 22.72 -18.61 6.49
CA CYS A 84 21.42 -18.93 7.10
C CYS A 84 20.25 -18.80 6.13
N GLY A 85 20.31 -17.90 5.16
CA GLY A 85 19.25 -17.72 4.19
C GLY A 85 19.61 -16.84 3.02
N GLN A 86 18.77 -16.91 1.98
CA GLN A 86 18.88 -16.14 0.74
C GLN A 86 17.48 -15.68 0.31
N HIS A 87 17.40 -14.47 -0.23
CA HIS A 87 16.18 -13.93 -0.82
C HIS A 87 16.52 -13.21 -2.13
N PHE A 88 16.17 -13.82 -3.26
CA PHE A 88 16.57 -13.36 -4.59
C PHE A 88 15.37 -13.01 -5.47
N GLY A 89 15.57 -12.06 -6.38
CA GLY A 89 14.59 -11.67 -7.39
C GLY A 89 13.41 -10.82 -6.87
N SER A 90 13.41 -10.47 -5.58
CA SER A 90 12.39 -9.65 -4.92
C SER A 90 13.08 -8.70 -3.94
N GLY A 91 12.77 -7.41 -3.99
CA GLY A 91 13.48 -6.42 -3.18
C GLY A 91 12.60 -5.56 -2.29
N TYR A 92 11.29 -5.63 -2.50
CA TYR A 92 10.33 -4.78 -1.80
C TYR A 92 9.44 -5.54 -0.81
N THR A 93 9.38 -6.87 -0.92
CA THR A 93 8.61 -7.72 -0.01
C THR A 93 9.40 -8.02 1.27
N PRO A 94 8.75 -8.13 2.43
CA PRO A 94 9.40 -8.58 3.65
C PRO A 94 9.74 -10.08 3.57
N PHE A 95 10.81 -10.48 4.26
CA PHE A 95 11.20 -11.89 4.38
C PHE A 95 11.87 -12.18 5.72
N THR A 96 11.83 -13.43 6.13
CA THR A 96 12.36 -13.90 7.41
C THR A 96 13.42 -14.95 7.19
N VAL A 97 14.54 -14.86 7.93
CA VAL A 97 15.63 -15.83 7.91
C VAL A 97 15.78 -16.46 9.29
N ASP A 98 15.60 -17.77 9.37
CA ASP A 98 15.86 -18.54 10.60
C ASP A 98 17.37 -18.61 10.86
N ILE A 99 17.76 -18.11 12.02
CA ILE A 99 19.17 -18.10 12.47
C ILE A 99 19.40 -18.98 13.71
N THR A 100 18.39 -19.72 14.15
CA THR A 100 18.40 -20.49 15.41
C THR A 100 19.63 -21.38 15.54
N SER A 101 19.98 -22.12 14.48
CA SER A 101 21.09 -23.09 14.52
C SER A 101 22.48 -22.46 14.48
N ALA A 102 22.59 -21.23 13.98
CA ALA A 102 23.86 -20.50 13.86
C ALA A 102 24.11 -19.54 15.03
N LEU A 103 23.06 -19.25 15.83
CA LEU A 103 23.12 -18.31 16.94
C LEU A 103 23.81 -18.94 18.17
N ARG A 104 24.75 -18.21 18.75
CA ARG A 104 25.40 -18.55 20.02
C ARG A 104 24.71 -17.77 21.14
N LEU A 105 24.08 -18.51 22.05
CA LEU A 105 23.41 -17.91 23.20
C LEU A 105 24.45 -17.32 24.16
N HIS A 106 24.12 -16.13 24.72
CA HIS A 106 24.96 -15.40 25.69
C HIS A 106 26.32 -14.90 25.16
N GLU A 107 26.56 -15.01 23.87
CA GLU A 107 27.76 -14.49 23.20
C GLU A 107 27.41 -13.41 22.20
N GLU A 108 28.41 -12.64 21.78
CA GLU A 108 28.27 -11.74 20.64
C GLU A 108 28.31 -12.57 19.35
N ASN A 109 27.30 -12.35 18.50
CA ASN A 109 27.19 -13.01 17.21
C ASN A 109 27.40 -11.99 16.10
N GLU A 110 28.23 -12.34 15.13
CA GLU A 110 28.41 -11.56 13.93
C GLU A 110 27.27 -11.86 12.95
N ILE A 111 26.63 -10.80 12.45
CA ILE A 111 25.65 -10.85 11.37
C ILE A 111 26.25 -10.16 10.15
N LEU A 112 26.32 -10.87 9.04
CA LEU A 112 26.84 -10.37 7.77
C LEU A 112 25.78 -10.54 6.69
N VAL A 113 25.51 -9.47 5.95
CA VAL A 113 24.47 -9.44 4.89
C VAL A 113 25.07 -8.88 3.61
N SER A 114 24.95 -9.60 2.50
CA SER A 114 25.21 -9.04 1.18
C SER A 114 23.91 -8.67 0.48
N VAL A 115 23.91 -7.56 -0.21
CA VAL A 115 22.79 -7.09 -1.05
C VAL A 115 23.33 -6.71 -2.41
N ASP A 116 22.69 -7.17 -3.49
CA ASP A 116 23.09 -6.92 -4.87
C ASP A 116 21.94 -6.31 -5.67
N ASN A 117 22.13 -5.09 -6.22
CA ASN A 117 21.11 -4.41 -7.05
C ASN A 117 21.40 -4.49 -8.56
N ARG A 118 22.20 -5.43 -9.01
CA ARG A 118 22.43 -5.62 -10.46
C ARG A 118 21.12 -5.99 -11.15
N PHE A 119 20.87 -5.36 -12.30
CA PHE A 119 19.70 -5.69 -13.12
C PHE A 119 19.71 -7.19 -13.48
N SER A 120 18.56 -7.82 -13.45
CA SER A 120 18.43 -9.27 -13.64
C SER A 120 17.19 -9.61 -14.46
N THR A 121 17.30 -10.63 -15.29
CA THR A 121 16.21 -11.23 -16.06
C THR A 121 15.42 -12.28 -15.27
N ASP A 122 15.87 -12.61 -14.05
CA ASP A 122 15.24 -13.59 -13.16
C ASP A 122 14.62 -12.93 -11.92
N ALA A 123 14.23 -11.65 -12.04
CA ALA A 123 13.75 -10.83 -10.94
C ALA A 123 12.58 -9.93 -11.36
N LEU A 124 11.82 -9.44 -10.39
CA LEU A 124 10.91 -8.32 -10.55
C LEU A 124 11.32 -7.18 -9.61
N PRO A 125 11.48 -5.95 -10.16
CA PRO A 125 11.30 -5.53 -11.56
C PRO A 125 12.23 -6.26 -12.54
N TYR A 126 11.72 -6.51 -13.76
CA TYR A 126 12.43 -7.25 -14.79
C TYR A 126 13.50 -6.39 -15.49
N ASP A 127 14.78 -6.81 -15.42
CA ASP A 127 15.92 -6.15 -16.05
C ASP A 127 15.88 -4.61 -15.85
N ARG A 128 15.87 -3.85 -16.94
CA ARG A 128 15.80 -2.38 -16.94
C ARG A 128 14.43 -1.85 -17.38
N SER A 129 13.38 -2.64 -17.25
CA SER A 129 12.08 -2.28 -17.80
C SER A 129 11.28 -1.29 -16.94
N PHE A 130 11.68 -1.00 -15.72
CA PHE A 130 10.91 -0.18 -14.78
C PHE A 130 11.33 1.30 -14.76
N ASP A 131 10.42 2.20 -14.40
CA ASP A 131 10.60 3.64 -14.46
C ASP A 131 10.71 4.30 -13.06
N TRP A 132 11.55 3.76 -12.20
CA TRP A 132 11.94 4.36 -10.92
C TRP A 132 13.41 4.07 -10.59
N ALA A 133 13.91 4.58 -9.45
CA ALA A 133 15.31 4.42 -9.11
C ALA A 133 15.65 2.98 -8.69
N ASN A 134 16.81 2.49 -9.15
CA ASN A 134 17.36 1.17 -8.81
C ASN A 134 18.24 1.26 -7.54
N ASP A 135 17.63 1.63 -6.43
CA ASP A 135 18.33 1.92 -5.18
C ASP A 135 18.64 0.64 -4.39
N GLY A 136 19.92 0.26 -4.33
CA GLY A 136 20.35 -0.93 -3.60
C GLY A 136 20.59 -0.67 -2.11
N GLY A 137 20.30 -1.68 -1.28
CA GLY A 137 20.61 -1.65 0.15
C GLY A 137 19.56 -2.30 1.06
N LEU A 138 19.78 -2.18 2.35
CA LEU A 138 18.78 -2.44 3.39
C LEU A 138 17.84 -1.23 3.44
N ILE A 139 16.90 -1.20 2.51
CA ILE A 139 16.03 -0.04 2.26
C ILE A 139 14.91 0.14 3.30
N ARG A 140 14.70 -0.87 4.15
CA ARG A 140 13.77 -0.86 5.28
C ARG A 140 14.41 -1.46 6.52
N PRO A 141 13.73 -1.43 7.68
CA PRO A 141 14.26 -1.97 8.93
C PRO A 141 14.65 -3.45 8.86
N VAL A 142 15.53 -3.85 9.78
CA VAL A 142 15.87 -5.25 10.06
C VAL A 142 15.71 -5.50 11.56
N ASP A 143 14.91 -6.50 11.92
CA ASP A 143 14.64 -6.88 13.29
C ASP A 143 15.18 -8.26 13.62
N PHE A 144 15.78 -8.39 14.78
CA PHE A 144 15.96 -9.68 15.45
C PHE A 144 14.70 -10.00 16.25
N VAL A 145 14.14 -11.18 16.03
CA VAL A 145 12.94 -11.66 16.71
C VAL A 145 13.21 -13.04 17.29
N ALA A 146 12.89 -13.23 18.57
CA ALA A 146 12.96 -14.53 19.21
C ALA A 146 11.63 -14.90 19.87
N THR A 147 11.21 -16.14 19.67
CA THR A 147 10.03 -16.75 20.29
C THR A 147 10.45 -17.91 21.18
N GLY A 148 9.53 -18.47 21.94
CA GLY A 148 9.73 -19.76 22.59
C GLY A 148 9.81 -20.92 21.59
N PRO A 149 9.77 -22.17 22.09
CA PRO A 149 9.85 -23.37 21.24
C PRO A 149 8.71 -23.53 20.24
N ALA A 150 7.57 -22.87 20.50
CA ALA A 150 6.42 -22.81 19.60
C ALA A 150 6.22 -21.39 19.12
N SER A 151 5.91 -21.18 17.85
CA SER A 151 5.72 -19.86 17.24
C SER A 151 4.49 -19.80 16.33
N LEU A 152 3.91 -18.60 16.23
CA LEU A 152 2.83 -18.27 15.31
C LEU A 152 3.40 -17.83 13.95
N ARG A 153 2.73 -18.21 12.87
CA ARG A 153 3.11 -17.82 11.50
C ARG A 153 1.88 -17.65 10.64
N ASP A 154 1.96 -16.80 9.62
CA ASP A 154 0.97 -16.66 8.54
C ASP A 154 -0.47 -16.57 9.06
N THR A 155 -0.77 -15.54 9.85
CA THR A 155 -2.13 -15.35 10.35
C THR A 155 -3.00 -14.69 9.29
N GLU A 156 -4.01 -15.41 8.83
CA GLU A 156 -5.03 -14.97 7.90
C GLU A 156 -6.29 -14.58 8.65
N ILE A 157 -6.83 -13.38 8.40
CA ILE A 157 -8.00 -12.86 9.11
C ILE A 157 -9.09 -12.52 8.10
N THR A 158 -10.32 -12.90 8.42
CA THR A 158 -11.53 -12.44 7.74
C THR A 158 -12.31 -11.56 8.71
N ALA A 159 -12.53 -10.30 8.33
CA ALA A 159 -13.28 -9.30 9.10
C ALA A 159 -14.30 -8.61 8.18
N MET A 160 -15.48 -9.19 8.05
CA MET A 160 -16.46 -8.80 7.05
C MET A 160 -17.76 -8.29 7.68
N PRO A 161 -18.23 -7.08 7.31
CA PRO A 161 -19.55 -6.59 7.67
C PRO A 161 -20.65 -7.49 7.11
N VAL A 162 -21.76 -7.60 7.83
CA VAL A 162 -22.99 -8.18 7.29
C VAL A 162 -23.85 -7.05 6.73
N ILE A 163 -23.70 -6.77 5.43
CA ILE A 163 -24.43 -5.68 4.77
C ILE A 163 -25.88 -6.10 4.52
N SER A 164 -26.82 -5.42 5.18
CA SER A 164 -28.26 -5.73 5.11
C SER A 164 -28.93 -5.23 3.83
N SER A 165 -28.41 -4.15 3.23
CA SER A 165 -28.92 -3.55 1.98
C SER A 165 -27.87 -2.70 1.31
N TYR A 166 -27.97 -2.56 -0.02
CA TYR A 166 -27.10 -1.69 -0.81
C TYR A 166 -27.84 -0.44 -1.27
N GLY A 167 -27.13 0.66 -1.42
CA GLY A 167 -27.62 1.97 -1.85
C GLY A 167 -27.39 3.07 -0.80
N LYS A 168 -27.10 2.71 0.45
CA LYS A 168 -26.81 3.65 1.53
C LYS A 168 -25.69 3.10 2.43
N ARG A 169 -24.80 3.95 2.90
CA ARG A 169 -23.72 3.58 3.82
C ARG A 169 -24.26 3.01 5.14
N GLN A 170 -23.71 1.88 5.54
CA GLN A 170 -23.90 1.32 6.86
C GLN A 170 -22.65 1.60 7.69
N HIS A 171 -22.80 2.28 8.81
CA HIS A 171 -21.70 2.69 9.69
C HIS A 171 -21.32 1.62 10.71
N ALA A 172 -22.28 0.79 11.08
CA ALA A 172 -22.12 -0.25 12.08
C ALA A 172 -23.20 -1.31 11.92
N GLY A 173 -23.00 -2.47 12.53
CA GLY A 173 -23.94 -3.57 12.56
C GLY A 173 -23.27 -4.90 12.84
N ALA A 174 -23.93 -5.99 12.48
CA ALA A 174 -23.35 -7.32 12.59
C ALA A 174 -22.14 -7.48 11.65
N ALA A 175 -21.12 -8.21 12.12
CA ALA A 175 -19.96 -8.57 11.33
C ALA A 175 -19.52 -10.01 11.62
N LEU A 176 -18.92 -10.65 10.64
CA LEU A 176 -18.29 -11.97 10.77
C LEU A 176 -16.80 -11.80 10.99
N PHE A 177 -16.29 -12.49 11.98
CA PHE A 177 -14.87 -12.53 12.32
C PHE A 177 -14.40 -13.98 12.36
N SER A 178 -13.30 -14.26 11.68
CA SER A 178 -12.59 -15.54 11.75
C SER A 178 -11.11 -15.34 11.48
N PHE A 179 -10.30 -16.32 11.87
CA PHE A 179 -8.88 -16.34 11.50
C PHE A 179 -8.37 -17.76 11.31
N ARG A 180 -7.28 -17.87 10.57
CA ARG A 180 -6.43 -19.06 10.47
C ARG A 180 -5.01 -18.65 10.76
N THR A 181 -4.29 -19.49 11.51
CA THR A 181 -2.86 -19.27 11.76
C THR A 181 -2.13 -20.60 11.70
N LYS A 182 -0.90 -20.57 11.16
CA LYS A 182 0.01 -21.71 11.26
C LYS A 182 0.78 -21.61 12.56
N THR A 183 1.02 -22.75 13.18
CA THR A 183 1.91 -22.83 14.32
C THR A 183 3.07 -23.76 13.98
N ASP A 184 4.25 -23.32 14.33
CA ASP A 184 5.44 -24.14 14.26
C ASP A 184 5.69 -24.71 15.66
N SER A 185 4.89 -25.73 16.03
CA SER A 185 4.99 -26.41 17.30
C SER A 185 5.00 -27.92 17.13
N SER A 186 6.08 -28.54 17.60
CA SER A 186 6.16 -29.99 17.78
C SER A 186 5.73 -30.43 19.20
N ILE A 187 5.30 -29.50 20.05
CA ILE A 187 4.99 -29.75 21.47
C ILE A 187 3.49 -30.04 21.62
N PRO A 188 3.08 -31.26 21.98
CA PRO A 188 1.68 -31.59 22.21
C PRO A 188 1.12 -30.84 23.43
N GLY A 189 -0.16 -30.45 23.33
CA GLY A 189 -0.89 -29.80 24.44
C GLY A 189 -0.71 -28.29 24.56
N CYS A 190 -0.09 -27.64 23.57
CA CYS A 190 -0.12 -26.19 23.47
C CYS A 190 -1.54 -25.68 23.24
N THR A 191 -1.83 -24.47 23.69
CA THR A 191 -3.09 -23.77 23.51
C THR A 191 -2.88 -22.39 22.91
N LEU A 192 -3.79 -21.99 22.01
CA LEU A 192 -3.85 -20.65 21.46
C LEU A 192 -4.99 -19.88 22.13
N HIS A 193 -4.62 -18.90 22.96
CA HIS A 193 -5.56 -17.94 23.52
C HIS A 193 -5.72 -16.78 22.54
N TRP A 194 -6.94 -16.40 22.25
CA TRP A 194 -7.23 -15.28 21.35
C TRP A 194 -8.23 -14.32 21.97
N ALA A 195 -8.08 -13.04 21.66
CA ALA A 195 -9.00 -11.99 22.09
C ALA A 195 -9.08 -10.88 21.03
N LEU A 196 -10.30 -10.40 20.77
CA LEU A 196 -10.57 -9.26 19.89
C LEU A 196 -10.98 -8.06 20.73
N PHE A 197 -10.24 -6.97 20.58
CA PHE A 197 -10.48 -5.70 21.27
C PHE A 197 -10.91 -4.63 20.27
N ARG A 198 -11.69 -3.64 20.74
CA ARG A 198 -11.93 -2.41 19.95
C ARG A 198 -10.78 -1.44 20.15
N GLY A 199 -10.29 -0.86 19.07
CA GLY A 199 -9.20 0.11 19.04
C GLY A 199 -7.90 -0.45 18.43
N ALA A 200 -6.99 0.47 18.09
CA ALA A 200 -5.66 0.16 17.62
C ALA A 200 -4.78 -0.36 18.78
N THR A 201 -3.69 -1.05 18.46
CA THR A 201 -2.79 -1.71 19.42
C THR A 201 -2.22 -0.79 20.48
N ASP A 202 -1.93 0.47 20.13
CA ASP A 202 -1.41 1.49 21.05
C ASP A 202 -2.47 2.10 21.97
N SER A 203 -3.76 1.92 21.64
CA SER A 203 -4.89 2.42 22.42
C SER A 203 -5.45 1.40 23.42
N ILE A 204 -4.99 0.15 23.36
CA ILE A 204 -5.46 -0.92 24.25
C ILE A 204 -4.38 -1.31 25.25
N THR A 205 -4.83 -1.55 26.49
CA THR A 205 -4.02 -2.20 27.53
C THR A 205 -4.61 -3.60 27.74
N PRO A 206 -4.03 -4.68 27.16
CA PRO A 206 -4.67 -6.01 27.19
C PRO A 206 -5.02 -6.55 28.58
N ARG A 207 -4.41 -6.00 29.64
CA ARG A 207 -4.72 -6.35 31.03
C ARG A 207 -5.88 -5.55 31.65
N GLU A 208 -6.24 -4.42 31.06
CA GLU A 208 -7.24 -3.47 31.57
C GLU A 208 -8.45 -3.33 30.66
N SER A 209 -8.30 -3.69 29.36
CA SER A 209 -9.38 -3.62 28.39
C SER A 209 -10.16 -4.94 28.37
N GLU A 210 -11.48 -4.85 28.37
CA GLU A 210 -12.32 -6.03 28.19
C GLU A 210 -12.39 -6.42 26.69
N PRO A 211 -12.14 -7.69 26.32
CA PRO A 211 -12.29 -8.11 24.95
C PRO A 211 -13.77 -8.19 24.53
N LEU A 212 -14.04 -7.87 23.28
CA LEU A 212 -15.37 -8.05 22.67
C LEU A 212 -15.68 -9.52 22.45
N LEU A 213 -14.67 -10.28 22.03
CA LEU A 213 -14.72 -11.72 21.82
C LEU A 213 -13.41 -12.32 22.32
N SER A 214 -13.45 -13.52 22.86
CA SER A 214 -12.25 -14.25 23.26
C SER A 214 -12.49 -15.75 23.33
N GLY A 215 -11.43 -16.53 23.32
CA GLY A 215 -11.52 -17.97 23.46
C GLY A 215 -10.15 -18.65 23.51
N ILE A 216 -10.19 -19.97 23.64
CA ILE A 216 -9.01 -20.85 23.67
C ILE A 216 -9.22 -21.93 22.63
N LEU A 217 -8.23 -22.17 21.79
CA LEU A 217 -8.22 -23.21 20.76
C LEU A 217 -7.06 -24.18 21.04
N PRO A 218 -7.27 -25.49 20.79
CA PRO A 218 -6.16 -26.44 20.83
C PRO A 218 -5.17 -26.11 19.71
N CYS A 219 -3.89 -26.14 20.03
CA CYS A 219 -2.86 -25.86 19.06
C CYS A 219 -2.54 -27.10 18.22
N THR A 220 -2.66 -26.96 16.91
CA THR A 220 -2.23 -27.90 15.89
C THR A 220 -1.39 -27.14 14.87
N GLU A 221 -0.76 -27.80 13.91
CA GLU A 221 -0.01 -27.12 12.83
C GLU A 221 -0.84 -26.03 12.14
N HIS A 222 -2.14 -26.26 11.98
CA HIS A 222 -3.09 -25.28 11.46
C HIS A 222 -4.20 -25.06 12.48
N VAL A 223 -4.25 -23.89 13.09
CA VAL A 223 -5.31 -23.47 14.01
C VAL A 223 -6.28 -22.59 13.24
N HIS A 224 -7.57 -22.81 13.40
CA HIS A 224 -8.60 -21.96 12.82
C HIS A 224 -9.72 -21.67 13.82
N LEU A 225 -10.24 -20.47 13.76
CA LEU A 225 -11.48 -20.06 14.38
C LEU A 225 -12.56 -20.02 13.30
N ASP A 226 -13.61 -20.80 13.46
CA ASP A 226 -14.79 -20.70 12.61
C ASP A 226 -15.43 -19.31 12.72
N PRO A 227 -16.13 -18.82 11.69
CA PRO A 227 -16.74 -17.51 11.71
C PRO A 227 -17.64 -17.30 12.94
N VAL A 228 -17.32 -16.31 13.75
CA VAL A 228 -18.09 -15.85 14.90
C VAL A 228 -18.78 -14.52 14.58
N LEU A 229 -19.98 -14.32 15.10
CA LEU A 229 -20.75 -13.11 14.89
C LEU A 229 -20.44 -12.10 15.98
N LEU A 230 -19.99 -10.92 15.57
CA LEU A 230 -19.95 -9.71 16.39
C LEU A 230 -21.19 -8.87 16.05
N SER A 231 -22.09 -8.65 17.01
CA SER A 231 -23.39 -8.03 16.75
C SER A 231 -23.36 -6.52 16.56
N ASP A 232 -22.32 -5.85 17.06
CA ASP A 232 -22.22 -4.38 17.10
C ASP A 232 -20.80 -3.92 16.71
N ALA A 233 -20.39 -4.27 15.49
CA ALA A 233 -19.15 -3.80 14.91
C ALA A 233 -19.35 -2.41 14.29
N VAL A 234 -18.43 -1.48 14.53
CA VAL A 234 -18.31 -0.25 13.74
C VAL A 234 -17.46 -0.56 12.52
N TYR A 235 -17.96 -0.18 11.35
CA TYR A 235 -17.29 -0.51 10.09
C TYR A 235 -16.21 0.51 9.76
N TRP A 236 -15.07 0.02 9.32
CA TRP A 236 -13.96 0.84 8.86
C TRP A 236 -14.33 1.60 7.58
N HIS A 237 -14.03 2.88 7.55
CA HIS A 237 -14.25 3.75 6.40
C HIS A 237 -13.13 4.79 6.34
N PHE A 238 -12.75 5.28 5.15
CA PHE A 238 -11.66 6.25 5.00
C PHE A 238 -11.91 7.60 5.71
N ASP A 239 -13.15 7.97 6.02
CA ASP A 239 -13.49 9.13 6.87
C ASP A 239 -13.63 8.75 8.35
N ARG A 240 -13.85 7.48 8.66
CA ARG A 240 -13.96 6.95 10.02
C ARG A 240 -13.22 5.61 10.12
N PRO A 241 -11.90 5.65 10.23
CA PRO A 241 -11.06 4.46 10.20
C PRO A 241 -11.05 3.72 11.55
N GLU A 242 -12.16 3.10 11.91
CA GLU A 242 -12.30 2.33 13.14
C GLU A 242 -11.54 1.02 13.05
N LEU A 243 -10.64 0.80 14.01
CA LEU A 243 -9.81 -0.40 14.08
C LEU A 243 -10.15 -1.27 15.27
N TYR A 244 -9.77 -2.52 15.17
CA TYR A 244 -9.82 -3.55 16.21
C TYR A 244 -8.47 -4.23 16.27
N THR A 245 -8.12 -4.77 17.44
CA THR A 245 -6.88 -5.53 17.63
C THR A 245 -7.20 -6.98 17.97
N LEU A 246 -6.70 -7.90 17.14
CA LEU A 246 -6.64 -9.32 17.46
C LEU A 246 -5.35 -9.57 18.23
N ALA A 247 -5.48 -10.07 19.45
CA ALA A 247 -4.38 -10.58 20.26
C ALA A 247 -4.36 -12.11 20.22
N LEU A 248 -3.21 -12.68 19.89
CA LEU A 248 -2.96 -14.12 19.87
C LEU A 248 -1.81 -14.43 20.86
N HIS A 249 -2.05 -15.36 21.78
CA HIS A 249 -1.07 -15.82 22.78
C HIS A 249 -0.94 -17.34 22.70
N LEU A 250 0.22 -17.81 22.30
CA LEU A 250 0.55 -19.23 22.21
C LEU A 250 1.20 -19.68 23.51
N GLU A 251 0.53 -20.56 24.24
CA GLU A 251 0.94 -21.05 25.55
C GLU A 251 1.32 -22.53 25.48
N LEU A 252 2.45 -22.88 26.13
CA LEU A 252 2.90 -24.26 26.30
C LEU A 252 2.12 -24.95 27.43
N PRO A 253 2.18 -26.31 27.53
CA PRO A 253 1.44 -27.06 28.55
C PRO A 253 1.81 -26.74 30.01
N ASP A 254 2.98 -26.17 30.23
CA ASP A 254 3.46 -25.72 31.55
C ASP A 254 3.03 -24.29 31.91
N GLY A 255 2.26 -23.62 31.03
CA GLY A 255 1.82 -22.25 31.20
C GLY A 255 2.82 -21.20 30.70
N PHE A 256 3.92 -21.61 30.05
CA PHE A 256 4.88 -20.67 29.46
C PHE A 256 4.33 -20.02 28.21
N LEU A 257 4.34 -18.69 28.15
CA LEU A 257 3.95 -17.93 26.97
C LEU A 257 5.06 -18.00 25.91
N SER A 258 4.85 -18.81 24.87
CA SER A 258 5.87 -19.10 23.84
C SER A 258 5.94 -18.02 22.77
N ASP A 259 4.77 -17.49 22.35
CA ASP A 259 4.71 -16.43 21.33
C ASP A 259 3.46 -15.56 21.49
N THR A 260 3.53 -14.35 20.96
CA THR A 260 2.41 -13.39 21.00
C THR A 260 2.38 -12.56 19.72
N SER A 261 1.21 -12.44 19.13
CA SER A 261 0.97 -11.57 17.98
C SER A 261 -0.18 -10.61 18.25
N PHE A 262 -0.04 -9.37 17.80
CA PHE A 262 -1.10 -8.36 17.79
C PHE A 262 -1.28 -7.87 16.37
N LEU A 263 -2.49 -7.95 15.84
CA LEU A 263 -2.82 -7.58 14.47
C LEU A 263 -3.98 -6.58 14.47
N GLU A 264 -3.78 -5.43 13.85
CA GLU A 264 -4.85 -4.45 13.64
C GLU A 264 -5.71 -4.88 12.45
N ILE A 265 -7.02 -4.78 12.60
CA ILE A 265 -8.00 -5.13 11.58
C ILE A 265 -9.12 -4.10 11.54
N GLY A 266 -9.88 -4.07 10.44
CA GLY A 266 -11.10 -3.28 10.32
C GLY A 266 -12.18 -4.05 9.58
N PHE A 267 -13.42 -3.95 10.04
CA PHE A 267 -14.56 -4.54 9.34
C PHE A 267 -14.96 -3.67 8.17
N ARG A 268 -14.70 -4.12 6.95
CA ARG A 268 -14.97 -3.37 5.71
C ARG A 268 -15.35 -4.32 4.58
N GLU A 269 -16.38 -3.95 3.82
CA GLU A 269 -16.68 -4.57 2.53
C GLU A 269 -16.45 -3.56 1.40
N LEU A 270 -15.65 -3.92 0.39
CA LEU A 270 -15.65 -3.26 -0.91
C LEU A 270 -16.12 -4.27 -1.96
N LYS A 271 -17.19 -3.94 -2.66
CA LYS A 271 -17.83 -4.87 -3.60
C LYS A 271 -18.09 -4.19 -4.95
N VAL A 272 -17.85 -4.94 -6.03
CA VAL A 272 -18.24 -4.56 -7.38
C VAL A 272 -19.59 -5.16 -7.69
N MET A 273 -20.56 -4.34 -8.10
CA MET A 273 -21.87 -4.79 -8.58
C MET A 273 -22.28 -3.99 -9.83
N GLY A 274 -22.28 -4.66 -10.98
CA GLY A 274 -22.46 -4.00 -12.26
C GLY A 274 -21.35 -2.95 -12.49
N GLU A 275 -21.73 -1.74 -12.84
CA GLU A 275 -20.83 -0.61 -13.15
C GLU A 275 -20.42 0.23 -11.92
N ARG A 276 -20.57 -0.29 -10.70
CA ARG A 276 -20.37 0.49 -9.47
C ARG A 276 -19.55 -0.24 -8.42
N TRP A 277 -18.81 0.56 -7.66
CA TRP A 277 -18.24 0.17 -6.38
C TRP A 277 -19.21 0.46 -5.24
N PHE A 278 -19.21 -0.44 -4.27
CA PHE A 278 -19.94 -0.27 -3.02
C PHE A 278 -18.99 -0.46 -1.84
N LEU A 279 -18.87 0.57 -1.03
CA LEU A 279 -18.14 0.54 0.24
C LEU A 279 -19.15 0.50 1.39
N ASN A 280 -19.15 -0.58 2.17
CA ASN A 280 -20.08 -0.78 3.28
C ASN A 280 -21.56 -0.54 2.88
N GLY A 281 -21.95 -1.01 1.70
CA GLY A 281 -23.31 -0.88 1.16
C GLY A 281 -23.61 0.42 0.40
N GLU A 282 -22.75 1.43 0.44
CA GLU A 282 -22.89 2.70 -0.26
C GLU A 282 -22.21 2.65 -1.65
N PRO A 283 -22.89 3.09 -2.73
CA PRO A 283 -22.24 3.29 -4.01
C PRO A 283 -21.27 4.48 -3.93
N VAL A 284 -20.01 4.28 -4.33
CA VAL A 284 -18.96 5.31 -4.23
C VAL A 284 -18.24 5.57 -5.54
N ARG A 285 -17.76 6.82 -5.72
CA ARG A 285 -16.80 7.21 -6.76
C ARG A 285 -15.63 7.92 -6.06
N LEU A 286 -14.44 7.32 -6.12
CA LEU A 286 -13.32 7.66 -5.24
C LEU A 286 -12.24 8.47 -5.94
N PRO A 287 -11.80 9.61 -5.36
CA PRO A 287 -10.68 10.39 -5.86
C PRO A 287 -9.37 9.78 -5.37
N GLY A 288 -8.46 9.51 -6.29
CA GLY A 288 -7.16 8.91 -6.00
C GLY A 288 -6.02 9.68 -6.63
N VAL A 289 -4.85 9.60 -5.96
CA VAL A 289 -3.56 10.10 -6.44
C VAL A 289 -2.51 9.04 -6.16
N GLU A 290 -1.69 8.73 -7.14
CA GLU A 290 -0.56 7.84 -6.96
C GLU A 290 0.63 8.60 -6.37
N TRP A 291 1.28 7.99 -5.39
CA TRP A 291 2.54 8.47 -4.85
C TRP A 291 3.68 7.57 -5.31
N MET A 292 4.78 8.20 -5.78
CA MET A 292 6.01 7.54 -6.19
C MET A 292 7.06 7.65 -5.06
N PRO A 293 7.21 6.61 -4.21
CA PRO A 293 8.19 6.61 -3.11
C PRO A 293 9.64 6.66 -3.58
N GLY A 294 10.56 6.99 -2.67
CA GLY A 294 11.99 7.06 -2.99
C GLY A 294 12.41 8.30 -3.78
N SER A 295 11.56 9.32 -3.84
CA SER A 295 11.77 10.51 -4.67
C SER A 295 12.87 11.43 -4.15
N THR A 296 13.05 11.52 -2.83
CA THR A 296 14.01 12.43 -2.20
C THR A 296 15.45 12.02 -2.51
N PRO A 297 16.26 12.86 -3.17
CA PRO A 297 17.63 12.48 -3.60
C PRO A 297 18.56 12.05 -2.47
N THR A 298 18.39 12.58 -1.27
CA THR A 298 19.25 12.30 -0.11
C THR A 298 18.85 11.05 0.67
N LEU A 299 17.65 10.53 0.44
CA LEU A 299 17.13 9.34 1.12
C LEU A 299 16.99 8.15 0.16
N GLY A 300 16.58 8.41 -1.09
CA GLY A 300 16.24 7.35 -2.04
C GLY A 300 15.11 6.48 -1.50
N MET A 301 15.14 5.19 -1.83
CA MET A 301 14.16 4.20 -1.33
C MET A 301 14.29 3.91 0.18
N ALA A 302 15.32 4.42 0.85
CA ALA A 302 15.52 4.31 2.29
C ALA A 302 14.89 5.50 3.04
N GLU A 303 13.62 5.76 2.79
CA GLU A 303 12.91 6.89 3.38
C GLU A 303 12.71 6.73 4.89
N SER A 304 12.86 7.82 5.63
CA SER A 304 12.53 7.85 7.06
C SER A 304 11.03 7.87 7.27
N ARG A 305 10.56 7.36 8.42
CA ARG A 305 9.12 7.43 8.79
C ARG A 305 8.55 8.84 8.72
N SER A 306 9.34 9.86 9.12
CA SER A 306 8.90 11.25 9.01
C SER A 306 8.67 11.67 7.55
N LYS A 307 9.55 11.24 6.62
CA LYS A 307 9.37 11.54 5.20
C LYS A 307 8.19 10.80 4.59
N LEU A 308 8.01 9.53 4.94
CA LEU A 308 6.82 8.75 4.54
C LEU A 308 5.54 9.44 5.02
N GLN A 309 5.52 9.88 6.30
CA GLN A 309 4.39 10.61 6.88
C GLN A 309 4.10 11.92 6.14
N ASP A 310 5.12 12.71 5.83
CA ASP A 310 4.93 13.98 5.09
C ASP A 310 4.25 13.74 3.75
N MET A 311 4.63 12.70 3.02
CA MET A 311 4.03 12.37 1.72
C MET A 311 2.60 11.83 1.85
N LEU A 312 2.32 11.01 2.87
CA LEU A 312 0.97 10.53 3.17
C LEU A 312 0.04 11.67 3.60
N LEU A 313 0.55 12.63 4.36
CA LEU A 313 -0.17 13.86 4.70
C LEU A 313 -0.49 14.66 3.43
N CYS A 314 0.46 14.82 2.50
CA CYS A 314 0.20 15.48 1.22
C CYS A 314 -0.94 14.80 0.43
N LEU A 315 -1.02 13.46 0.44
CA LEU A 315 -2.15 12.75 -0.17
C LEU A 315 -3.49 13.13 0.48
N LYS A 316 -3.55 13.14 1.80
CA LYS A 316 -4.78 13.49 2.52
C LYS A 316 -5.17 14.96 2.34
N ASP A 317 -4.19 15.87 2.37
CA ASP A 317 -4.41 17.32 2.21
C ASP A 317 -4.93 17.67 0.80
N CYS A 318 -4.62 16.85 -0.21
CA CYS A 318 -5.25 17.02 -1.53
C CYS A 318 -6.58 16.25 -1.69
N ASN A 319 -7.26 15.94 -0.59
CA ASN A 319 -8.57 15.26 -0.55
C ASN A 319 -8.59 13.84 -1.15
N THR A 320 -7.44 13.21 -1.28
CA THR A 320 -7.31 11.83 -1.75
C THR A 320 -7.85 10.84 -0.72
N VAL A 321 -8.61 9.86 -1.18
CA VAL A 321 -9.09 8.72 -0.37
C VAL A 321 -8.65 7.36 -0.91
N LEU A 322 -8.01 7.35 -2.08
CA LEU A 322 -7.48 6.17 -2.75
C LEU A 322 -6.07 6.45 -3.27
N THR A 323 -5.15 5.52 -3.07
CA THR A 323 -3.81 5.58 -3.67
C THR A 323 -3.43 4.24 -4.28
N ARG A 324 -2.38 4.25 -5.09
CA ARG A 324 -1.78 3.08 -5.72
C ARG A 324 -0.27 3.08 -5.49
N PHE A 325 0.32 1.89 -5.41
CA PHE A 325 1.76 1.70 -5.34
C PHE A 325 2.21 0.66 -6.36
N HIS A 326 3.18 1.01 -7.19
CA HIS A 326 3.80 0.11 -8.18
C HIS A 326 4.59 -1.07 -7.57
N TRP A 327 4.88 -1.01 -6.27
CA TRP A 327 5.59 -2.03 -5.49
C TRP A 327 5.25 -1.92 -4.01
N GLN A 328 5.50 -2.99 -3.27
CA GLN A 328 5.22 -3.07 -1.84
C GLN A 328 5.93 -1.96 -1.07
N GLN A 329 5.24 -1.38 -0.10
CA GLN A 329 5.75 -0.35 0.78
C GLN A 329 6.20 -0.93 2.13
N ASP A 330 6.76 -0.10 3.00
CA ASP A 330 7.02 -0.43 4.40
C ASP A 330 5.68 -0.71 5.12
N ASP A 331 5.62 -1.74 5.97
CA ASP A 331 4.42 -2.13 6.72
C ASP A 331 3.79 -0.93 7.45
N TRP A 332 4.64 -0.04 7.96
CA TRP A 332 4.19 1.19 8.63
C TRP A 332 3.34 2.11 7.72
N VAL A 333 3.54 2.08 6.42
CA VAL A 333 2.72 2.86 5.47
C VAL A 333 1.28 2.36 5.47
N TYR A 334 1.08 1.05 5.51
CA TYR A 334 -0.26 0.46 5.55
C TYR A 334 -0.92 0.63 6.92
N ASP A 335 -0.16 0.49 8.03
CA ASP A 335 -0.62 0.85 9.37
C ASP A 335 -1.13 2.30 9.41
N TRP A 336 -0.39 3.21 8.78
CA TRP A 336 -0.81 4.61 8.67
C TRP A 336 -2.09 4.76 7.83
N CYS A 337 -2.17 4.08 6.69
CA CYS A 337 -3.36 4.11 5.82
C CYS A 337 -4.61 3.57 6.55
N ASP A 338 -4.44 2.53 7.36
CA ASP A 338 -5.50 1.96 8.19
C ASP A 338 -6.00 2.95 9.23
N ARG A 339 -5.10 3.64 9.91
CA ARG A 339 -5.40 4.56 11.02
C ARG A 339 -5.94 5.91 10.56
N TYR A 340 -5.53 6.37 9.39
CA TYR A 340 -5.92 7.69 8.87
C TYR A 340 -6.88 7.63 7.68
N GLY A 341 -7.27 6.45 7.25
CA GLY A 341 -8.29 6.25 6.24
C GLY A 341 -7.84 6.60 4.83
N LEU A 342 -6.92 5.81 4.28
CA LEU A 342 -6.51 5.89 2.88
C LEU A 342 -6.60 4.51 2.24
N LEU A 343 -7.46 4.33 1.25
CA LEU A 343 -7.59 3.09 0.51
C LEU A 343 -6.37 2.88 -0.40
N VAL A 344 -5.95 1.64 -0.55
CA VAL A 344 -4.73 1.27 -1.28
C VAL A 344 -5.00 0.18 -2.30
N GLN A 345 -4.55 0.38 -3.54
CA GLN A 345 -4.28 -0.68 -4.48
C GLN A 345 -2.76 -0.95 -4.47
N GLU A 346 -2.38 -2.16 -4.13
CA GLU A 346 -0.99 -2.59 -4.05
C GLU A 346 -0.69 -3.60 -5.14
N GLU A 347 0.49 -3.52 -5.79
CA GLU A 347 0.84 -4.44 -6.87
C GLU A 347 2.29 -4.91 -6.80
N ILE A 348 2.57 -6.03 -7.47
CA ILE A 348 3.93 -6.49 -7.68
C ILE A 348 4.61 -5.66 -8.78
N PRO A 349 5.93 -5.41 -8.68
CA PRO A 349 6.66 -4.52 -9.59
C PRO A 349 6.93 -5.15 -10.97
N PHE A 350 5.90 -5.75 -11.58
CA PHE A 350 5.98 -6.29 -12.93
C PHE A 350 5.49 -5.26 -13.95
N TRP A 351 6.43 -4.48 -14.49
CA TRP A 351 6.14 -3.36 -15.37
C TRP A 351 6.84 -3.48 -16.74
N GLY A 352 6.15 -3.13 -17.81
CA GLY A 352 6.69 -2.89 -19.14
C GLY A 352 7.15 -4.17 -19.85
N LYS A 353 8.45 -4.35 -20.05
CA LYS A 353 8.99 -5.49 -20.79
C LYS A 353 8.87 -6.80 -20.03
N GLN A 354 8.68 -7.87 -20.76
CA GLN A 354 8.67 -9.24 -20.27
C GLN A 354 9.65 -10.11 -21.08
N PRO A 355 10.15 -11.26 -20.55
CA PRO A 355 11.12 -12.09 -21.22
C PRO A 355 10.61 -12.61 -22.56
N GLU A 356 11.27 -12.26 -23.66
CA GLU A 356 10.94 -12.74 -25.03
C GLU A 356 9.44 -12.69 -25.36
N GLY A 357 8.69 -11.72 -24.78
CA GLY A 357 7.25 -11.60 -24.94
C GLY A 357 6.41 -12.64 -24.17
N ASP A 358 7.01 -13.45 -23.30
CA ASP A 358 6.32 -14.44 -22.48
C ASP A 358 6.59 -14.23 -20.95
N PRO A 359 5.67 -13.58 -20.24
CA PRO A 359 5.81 -13.33 -18.79
C PRO A 359 5.76 -14.61 -17.94
N GLU A 360 5.27 -15.71 -18.47
CA GLU A 360 5.22 -16.99 -17.74
C GLU A 360 6.61 -17.50 -17.32
N LYS A 361 7.67 -17.06 -17.98
CA LYS A 361 9.04 -17.36 -17.56
C LYS A 361 9.39 -16.80 -16.20
N LEU A 362 8.72 -15.69 -15.81
CA LEU A 362 8.86 -15.05 -14.50
C LEU A 362 7.80 -15.50 -13.49
N TRP A 363 6.94 -16.45 -13.84
CA TRP A 363 5.90 -16.93 -12.94
C TRP A 363 6.41 -17.34 -11.56
N PRO A 364 7.53 -18.08 -11.39
CA PRO A 364 8.00 -18.46 -10.07
C PRO A 364 8.32 -17.25 -9.18
N VAL A 365 8.88 -16.19 -9.76
CA VAL A 365 9.19 -14.94 -9.04
C VAL A 365 7.92 -14.14 -8.77
N ALA A 366 7.06 -13.97 -9.78
CA ALA A 366 5.81 -13.24 -9.64
C ALA A 366 4.87 -13.89 -8.62
N CYS A 367 4.73 -15.22 -8.68
CA CYS A 367 3.92 -16.00 -7.73
C CYS A 367 4.41 -15.82 -6.30
N ARG A 368 5.73 -15.94 -6.05
CA ARG A 368 6.32 -15.72 -4.75
C ARG A 368 6.10 -14.30 -4.24
N GLN A 369 6.31 -13.26 -5.09
CA GLN A 369 6.08 -11.88 -4.66
C GLN A 369 4.61 -11.60 -4.34
N MET A 370 3.65 -12.15 -5.12
CA MET A 370 2.23 -12.06 -4.78
C MET A 370 1.92 -12.76 -3.45
N GLU A 371 2.52 -13.93 -3.20
CA GLU A 371 2.31 -14.65 -1.94
C GLU A 371 2.91 -13.90 -0.75
N GLU A 372 4.14 -13.38 -0.85
CA GLU A 372 4.79 -12.55 0.16
C GLU A 372 3.98 -11.28 0.44
N MET A 373 3.52 -10.59 -0.60
CA MET A 373 2.68 -9.38 -0.53
C MET A 373 1.36 -9.65 0.22
N ILE A 374 0.62 -10.67 -0.21
CA ILE A 374 -0.67 -11.01 0.40
C ILE A 374 -0.49 -11.49 1.83
N SER A 375 0.50 -12.35 2.10
CA SER A 375 0.77 -12.86 3.44
C SER A 375 1.12 -11.75 4.42
N ALA A 376 1.91 -10.77 3.99
CA ALA A 376 2.26 -9.62 4.82
C ALA A 376 1.07 -8.68 5.09
N HIS A 377 0.27 -8.37 4.09
CA HIS A 377 -0.59 -7.19 4.14
C HIS A 377 -2.11 -7.47 4.09
N ARG A 378 -2.55 -8.72 3.92
CA ARG A 378 -3.99 -9.02 3.78
C ARG A 378 -4.87 -8.68 5.01
N HIS A 379 -4.28 -8.43 6.17
CA HIS A 379 -5.03 -8.01 7.37
C HIS A 379 -5.40 -6.53 7.36
N HIS A 380 -4.74 -5.70 6.55
CA HIS A 380 -4.98 -4.26 6.47
C HIS A 380 -6.33 -3.94 5.82
N PRO A 381 -7.25 -3.23 6.50
CA PRO A 381 -8.54 -2.83 5.92
C PRO A 381 -8.39 -1.77 4.83
N SER A 382 -7.31 -1.02 4.80
CA SER A 382 -7.01 -0.03 3.76
C SER A 382 -6.76 -0.66 2.39
N ILE A 383 -6.18 -1.86 2.32
CA ILE A 383 -5.90 -2.53 1.05
C ILE A 383 -7.17 -3.11 0.46
N ILE A 384 -7.51 -2.67 -0.75
CA ILE A 384 -8.76 -3.03 -1.45
C ILE A 384 -8.54 -3.90 -2.68
N ALA A 385 -7.37 -3.86 -3.28
CA ALA A 385 -7.08 -4.59 -4.50
C ALA A 385 -5.59 -4.95 -4.59
N TRP A 386 -5.33 -6.08 -5.24
CA TRP A 386 -4.02 -6.61 -5.56
C TRP A 386 -3.75 -6.53 -7.05
N GLY A 387 -2.67 -5.84 -7.45
CA GLY A 387 -2.24 -5.70 -8.84
C GLY A 387 -1.26 -6.79 -9.26
N VAL A 388 -1.50 -7.38 -10.42
CA VAL A 388 -0.65 -8.45 -10.98
C VAL A 388 0.40 -7.94 -11.96
N GLY A 389 0.41 -6.65 -12.25
CA GLY A 389 1.38 -5.99 -13.12
C GLY A 389 0.81 -4.77 -13.82
N ASN A 390 1.71 -3.99 -14.42
CA ASN A 390 1.43 -2.74 -15.10
C ASN A 390 2.08 -2.68 -16.48
N GLU A 391 1.33 -2.24 -17.50
CA GLU A 391 1.83 -1.91 -18.84
C GLU A 391 2.61 -3.03 -19.54
N LEU A 392 2.27 -4.28 -19.27
CA LEU A 392 2.71 -5.41 -20.08
C LEU A 392 1.97 -5.37 -21.44
N SER A 393 2.45 -6.12 -22.43
CA SER A 393 1.79 -6.18 -23.74
C SER A 393 0.48 -6.99 -23.68
N ALA A 394 -0.53 -6.48 -22.93
CA ALA A 394 -1.76 -7.20 -22.57
C ALA A 394 -2.68 -7.55 -23.73
N GLN A 395 -2.44 -6.99 -24.93
CA GLN A 395 -3.09 -7.39 -26.18
C GLN A 395 -2.57 -8.73 -26.73
N THR A 396 -1.49 -9.29 -26.15
CA THR A 396 -0.88 -10.55 -26.61
C THR A 396 -1.33 -11.75 -25.78
N TRP A 397 -1.50 -12.88 -26.43
CA TRP A 397 -1.96 -14.11 -25.78
C TRP A 397 -1.09 -14.56 -24.59
N PRO A 398 0.25 -14.53 -24.63
CA PRO A 398 1.07 -14.93 -23.47
C PRO A 398 0.82 -14.06 -22.24
N VAL A 399 0.65 -12.74 -22.43
CA VAL A 399 0.39 -11.82 -21.33
C VAL A 399 -1.03 -11.99 -20.77
N GLN A 400 -2.04 -12.16 -21.62
CA GLN A 400 -3.40 -12.48 -21.18
C GLN A 400 -3.45 -13.76 -20.33
N ARG A 401 -2.73 -14.82 -20.78
CA ARG A 401 -2.62 -16.06 -20.02
C ARG A 401 -2.00 -15.83 -18.63
N TYR A 402 -0.93 -15.07 -18.57
CA TYR A 402 -0.30 -14.68 -17.31
C TYR A 402 -1.28 -13.94 -16.40
N ILE A 403 -1.97 -12.91 -16.91
CA ILE A 403 -2.93 -12.10 -16.14
C ILE A 403 -4.03 -12.99 -15.56
N ARG A 404 -4.68 -13.85 -16.37
CA ARG A 404 -5.71 -14.78 -15.90
C ARG A 404 -5.21 -15.70 -14.79
N ARG A 405 -4.01 -16.24 -14.96
CA ARG A 405 -3.39 -17.11 -13.97
C ARG A 405 -3.09 -16.35 -12.67
N ALA A 406 -2.58 -15.14 -12.77
CA ALA A 406 -2.22 -14.31 -11.62
C ALA A 406 -3.47 -13.83 -10.85
N VAL A 407 -4.51 -13.39 -11.56
CA VAL A 407 -5.81 -13.05 -10.95
C VAL A 407 -6.43 -14.26 -10.24
N ALA A 408 -6.43 -15.43 -10.87
CA ALA A 408 -6.93 -16.65 -10.24
C ALA A 408 -6.12 -17.04 -8.99
N PHE A 409 -4.80 -16.85 -9.03
CA PHE A 409 -3.92 -17.09 -7.87
C PHE A 409 -4.23 -16.14 -6.71
N ILE A 410 -4.46 -14.86 -7.00
CA ILE A 410 -4.87 -13.89 -5.97
C ILE A 410 -6.19 -14.30 -5.33
N HIS A 411 -7.20 -14.66 -6.10
CA HIS A 411 -8.50 -15.09 -5.56
C HIS A 411 -8.40 -16.38 -4.73
N GLU A 412 -7.45 -17.27 -5.06
CA GLU A 412 -7.17 -18.45 -4.23
C GLU A 412 -6.56 -18.05 -2.88
N LYS A 413 -5.66 -17.07 -2.86
CA LYS A 413 -4.95 -16.63 -1.64
C LYS A 413 -5.76 -15.64 -0.81
N ASP A 414 -6.50 -14.75 -1.45
CA ASP A 414 -7.31 -13.72 -0.81
C ASP A 414 -8.63 -13.48 -1.58
N PRO A 415 -9.69 -14.23 -1.26
CA PRO A 415 -10.99 -14.09 -1.92
C PRO A 415 -11.77 -12.82 -1.52
N ASP A 416 -11.31 -12.09 -0.50
CA ASP A 416 -12.01 -10.95 0.08
C ASP A 416 -11.63 -9.61 -0.59
N ARG A 417 -10.59 -9.61 -1.44
CA ARG A 417 -10.10 -8.41 -2.15
C ARG A 417 -10.15 -8.59 -3.65
N LEU A 418 -10.19 -7.44 -4.33
CA LEU A 418 -10.20 -7.39 -5.78
C LEU A 418 -8.81 -7.73 -6.35
N ALA A 419 -8.79 -8.31 -7.54
CA ALA A 419 -7.58 -8.55 -8.32
C ALA A 419 -7.65 -7.76 -9.64
N ASN A 420 -6.56 -7.08 -10.01
CA ASN A 420 -6.53 -6.26 -11.21
C ASN A 420 -5.17 -6.29 -11.93
N TYR A 421 -5.21 -5.91 -13.18
CA TYR A 421 -4.07 -5.57 -14.01
C TYR A 421 -4.24 -4.14 -14.53
N VAL A 422 -3.14 -3.40 -14.70
CA VAL A 422 -3.15 -2.02 -15.21
C VAL A 422 -2.67 -2.00 -16.66
N SER A 423 -3.52 -1.52 -17.58
CA SER A 423 -3.25 -1.55 -19.02
C SER A 423 -3.00 -0.17 -19.61
N ASN A 424 -2.02 -0.10 -20.52
CA ASN A 424 -1.81 1.02 -21.46
C ASN A 424 -2.15 0.67 -22.91
N THR A 425 -2.63 -0.57 -23.19
CA THR A 425 -2.95 -1.05 -24.55
C THR A 425 -4.44 -1.19 -24.81
N ALA A 426 -5.28 -1.01 -23.79
CA ALA A 426 -6.72 -1.22 -23.87
C ALA A 426 -7.43 -0.35 -24.93
N PHE A 427 -6.99 0.89 -25.15
CA PHE A 427 -7.57 1.75 -26.20
C PHE A 427 -7.26 1.25 -27.61
N ALA A 428 -6.14 0.57 -27.82
CA ALA A 428 -5.78 0.00 -29.11
C ALA A 428 -6.50 -1.33 -29.43
N CYS A 429 -6.82 -2.10 -28.40
CA CYS A 429 -7.42 -3.43 -28.49
C CYS A 429 -8.51 -3.66 -27.44
N PRO A 430 -9.61 -2.89 -27.42
CA PRO A 430 -10.59 -2.89 -26.32
C PRO A 430 -11.14 -4.27 -25.97
N GLU A 431 -11.47 -5.09 -26.95
CA GLU A 431 -12.06 -6.43 -26.76
C GLU A 431 -11.04 -7.49 -26.33
N GLN A 432 -9.75 -7.26 -26.60
CA GLN A 432 -8.69 -8.27 -26.49
C GLN A 432 -7.68 -7.97 -25.38
N ASP A 433 -7.80 -6.83 -24.72
CA ASP A 433 -6.87 -6.44 -23.67
C ASP A 433 -7.08 -7.24 -22.38
N GLY A 434 -5.99 -7.71 -21.79
CA GLY A 434 -6.03 -8.52 -20.56
C GLY A 434 -6.56 -7.80 -19.32
N ALA A 435 -6.73 -6.47 -19.33
CA ALA A 435 -7.36 -5.76 -18.22
C ALA A 435 -8.80 -6.23 -17.97
N GLY A 436 -9.47 -6.76 -19.00
CA GLY A 436 -10.80 -7.35 -18.86
C GLY A 436 -10.86 -8.61 -18.00
N ASP A 437 -9.74 -9.27 -17.74
CA ASP A 437 -9.65 -10.48 -16.92
C ASP A 437 -9.60 -10.17 -15.40
N GLY A 438 -9.37 -8.90 -14.98
CA GLY A 438 -9.43 -8.47 -13.59
C GLY A 438 -10.86 -8.17 -13.10
N ASP A 439 -11.06 -7.97 -11.80
CA ASP A 439 -12.36 -7.59 -11.22
C ASP A 439 -12.76 -6.17 -11.61
N ILE A 440 -11.79 -5.29 -11.77
CA ILE A 440 -11.91 -3.89 -12.21
C ILE A 440 -10.96 -3.65 -13.39
N LEU A 441 -11.39 -2.83 -14.33
CA LEU A 441 -10.55 -2.44 -15.47
C LEU A 441 -9.76 -1.17 -15.09
N MET A 442 -8.46 -1.32 -14.85
CA MET A 442 -7.56 -0.21 -14.58
C MET A 442 -6.81 0.17 -15.85
N ILE A 443 -6.96 1.43 -16.25
CA ILE A 443 -6.50 1.90 -17.56
C ILE A 443 -5.63 3.16 -17.38
N ASN A 444 -4.40 3.11 -17.89
CA ASN A 444 -3.54 4.28 -18.01
C ASN A 444 -4.01 5.12 -19.20
N ASP A 445 -4.60 6.27 -18.92
CA ASP A 445 -5.18 7.16 -19.93
C ASP A 445 -4.29 8.36 -20.24
N TYR A 446 -3.33 8.16 -21.10
CA TYR A 446 -2.44 9.21 -21.60
C TYR A 446 -2.84 9.74 -22.98
N ILE A 447 -4.14 9.68 -23.35
CA ILE A 447 -4.65 10.31 -24.59
C ILE A 447 -4.35 11.81 -24.52
N GLY A 448 -3.74 12.32 -25.60
CA GLY A 448 -3.25 13.70 -25.69
C GLY A 448 -1.79 13.90 -25.26
N THR A 449 -1.15 12.85 -24.72
CA THR A 449 0.29 12.78 -24.41
C THR A 449 0.89 11.49 -25.00
N TRP A 450 1.16 10.47 -24.18
CA TRP A 450 1.77 9.21 -24.64
C TRP A 450 0.89 8.41 -25.62
N HIS A 451 -0.43 8.42 -25.46
CA HIS A 451 -1.38 7.75 -26.34
C HIS A 451 -1.84 8.70 -27.46
N GLN A 452 -0.96 8.91 -28.45
CA GLN A 452 -1.25 9.71 -29.62
C GLN A 452 -2.17 8.98 -30.60
N GLY A 453 -2.96 9.75 -31.39
CA GLY A 453 -3.83 9.20 -32.43
C GLY A 453 -5.19 8.71 -31.93
N PHE A 454 -5.48 8.80 -30.66
CA PHE A 454 -6.80 8.53 -30.10
C PHE A 454 -7.54 9.84 -29.79
N GLU A 455 -8.85 9.81 -29.97
CA GLU A 455 -9.77 10.86 -29.48
C GLU A 455 -10.46 10.34 -28.20
N GLN A 456 -10.50 11.17 -27.17
CA GLN A 456 -10.89 10.80 -25.80
C GLN A 456 -12.27 10.10 -25.73
N SER A 457 -13.29 10.72 -26.32
CA SER A 457 -14.67 10.21 -26.22
C SER A 457 -14.85 8.89 -26.95
N SER A 458 -14.39 8.81 -28.21
CA SER A 458 -14.53 7.60 -29.01
C SER A 458 -13.72 6.43 -28.51
N ALA A 459 -12.51 6.68 -27.97
CA ALA A 459 -11.68 5.64 -27.40
C ALA A 459 -12.30 5.03 -26.12
N TRP A 460 -12.79 5.86 -25.21
CA TRP A 460 -13.49 5.40 -24.02
C TRP A 460 -14.84 4.76 -24.36
N GLN A 461 -15.59 5.27 -25.34
CA GLN A 461 -16.84 4.64 -25.77
C GLN A 461 -16.58 3.22 -26.29
N ALA A 462 -15.57 3.05 -27.15
CA ALA A 462 -15.19 1.71 -27.65
C ALA A 462 -14.82 0.75 -26.52
N LEU A 463 -14.09 1.24 -25.50
CA LEU A 463 -13.70 0.44 -24.35
C LEU A 463 -14.89 0.04 -23.47
N VAL A 464 -15.82 0.97 -23.23
CA VAL A 464 -17.05 0.71 -22.47
C VAL A 464 -17.96 -0.26 -23.21
N ASP A 465 -18.09 -0.09 -24.53
CA ASP A 465 -18.90 -1.00 -25.37
C ASP A 465 -18.32 -2.43 -25.43
N ALA A 466 -16.99 -2.56 -25.37
CA ALA A 466 -16.32 -3.86 -25.30
C ALA A 466 -16.51 -4.57 -23.95
N HIS A 467 -16.77 -3.83 -22.89
CA HIS A 467 -16.90 -4.35 -21.52
C HIS A 467 -18.18 -3.86 -20.81
N PRO A 468 -19.37 -4.19 -21.32
CA PRO A 468 -20.63 -3.70 -20.78
C PRO A 468 -20.84 -4.21 -19.34
N GLY A 469 -21.32 -3.33 -18.47
CA GLY A 469 -21.59 -3.66 -17.07
C GLY A 469 -20.35 -3.80 -16.19
N ARG A 470 -19.18 -3.32 -16.63
CA ARG A 470 -17.92 -3.37 -15.88
C ARG A 470 -17.57 -2.01 -15.28
N VAL A 471 -16.78 -2.06 -14.22
CA VAL A 471 -16.22 -0.90 -13.52
C VAL A 471 -14.86 -0.54 -14.10
N PHE A 472 -14.61 0.76 -14.29
CA PHE A 472 -13.35 1.30 -14.78
C PHE A 472 -12.73 2.27 -13.78
N ILE A 473 -11.40 2.26 -13.76
CA ILE A 473 -10.55 3.23 -13.05
C ILE A 473 -9.50 3.74 -14.02
N PRO A 474 -9.52 5.00 -14.46
CA PRO A 474 -8.35 5.67 -14.99
C PRO A 474 -7.26 5.65 -13.92
N SER A 475 -6.28 4.75 -14.08
CA SER A 475 -5.26 4.46 -13.06
C SER A 475 -4.00 5.31 -13.18
N GLU A 476 -3.79 5.92 -14.35
CA GLU A 476 -2.79 6.95 -14.58
C GLU A 476 -3.27 7.92 -15.64
N PHE A 477 -3.12 9.21 -15.39
CA PHE A 477 -3.30 10.30 -16.35
C PHE A 477 -2.57 11.54 -15.84
N GLY A 478 -1.95 12.29 -16.75
CA GLY A 478 -1.16 13.46 -16.37
C GLY A 478 -0.17 13.90 -17.45
N LEU A 479 0.80 14.71 -17.05
CA LEU A 479 1.82 15.28 -17.92
C LEU A 479 3.23 14.92 -17.43
N CYS A 480 4.04 14.32 -18.29
CA CYS A 480 5.47 14.09 -18.05
C CYS A 480 6.32 15.12 -18.79
N GLU A 481 7.14 15.85 -18.08
CA GLU A 481 8.13 16.76 -18.66
C GLU A 481 9.54 16.19 -18.56
N PRO A 482 10.40 16.54 -19.52
CA PRO A 482 10.18 17.36 -20.71
C PRO A 482 9.70 16.60 -21.95
N ALA A 483 9.24 15.34 -21.80
CA ALA A 483 8.70 14.59 -22.94
C ALA A 483 7.55 15.35 -23.62
N PHE A 484 6.79 16.11 -22.82
CA PHE A 484 5.72 17.00 -23.28
C PHE A 484 5.86 18.37 -22.63
N GLU A 485 5.89 19.41 -23.46
CA GLU A 485 6.03 20.80 -23.01
C GLU A 485 4.74 21.35 -22.36
N GLY A 486 4.84 22.44 -21.63
CA GLY A 486 3.74 23.24 -21.13
C GLY A 486 3.71 23.48 -19.64
N GLY A 487 4.55 22.80 -18.90
CA GLY A 487 4.76 23.03 -17.47
C GLY A 487 3.54 22.73 -16.59
N ASP A 488 3.60 23.23 -15.39
CA ASP A 488 2.56 23.01 -14.39
C ASP A 488 1.16 23.53 -14.79
N PRO A 489 1.00 24.66 -15.53
CA PRO A 489 -0.30 25.09 -16.04
C PRO A 489 -0.96 24.05 -16.97
N ARG A 490 -0.17 23.42 -17.87
CA ARG A 490 -0.69 22.36 -18.74
C ARG A 490 -1.03 21.10 -17.95
N ARG A 491 -0.26 20.77 -16.92
CA ARG A 491 -0.56 19.66 -16.00
C ARG A 491 -1.92 19.85 -15.35
N ALA A 492 -2.20 21.04 -14.82
CA ALA A 492 -3.50 21.40 -14.26
C ALA A 492 -4.64 21.35 -15.29
N SER A 493 -4.42 21.84 -16.53
CA SER A 493 -5.42 21.76 -17.61
C SER A 493 -5.76 20.31 -17.96
N ILE A 494 -4.77 19.45 -18.16
CA ILE A 494 -4.99 18.02 -18.47
C ILE A 494 -5.78 17.36 -17.34
N PHE A 495 -5.43 17.61 -16.09
CA PHE A 495 -6.18 17.09 -14.95
C PHE A 495 -7.66 17.50 -14.99
N LEU A 496 -7.94 18.79 -15.19
CA LEU A 496 -9.31 19.32 -15.25
C LEU A 496 -10.10 18.74 -16.42
N GLU A 497 -9.51 18.69 -17.61
CA GLU A 497 -10.15 18.17 -18.83
C GLU A 497 -10.50 16.69 -18.68
N LYS A 498 -9.54 15.88 -18.20
CA LYS A 498 -9.73 14.45 -17.97
C LYS A 498 -10.80 14.21 -16.89
N LEU A 499 -10.72 14.90 -15.76
CA LEU A 499 -11.67 14.73 -14.68
C LEU A 499 -13.09 15.14 -15.10
N ALA A 500 -13.24 16.25 -15.86
CA ALA A 500 -14.53 16.66 -16.40
C ALA A 500 -15.12 15.58 -17.33
N PHE A 501 -14.28 14.96 -18.16
CA PHE A 501 -14.70 13.85 -19.01
C PHE A 501 -15.11 12.61 -18.19
N TYR A 502 -14.31 12.18 -17.21
CA TYR A 502 -14.61 11.00 -16.39
C TYR A 502 -15.89 11.17 -15.55
N ARG A 503 -16.23 12.40 -15.18
CA ARG A 503 -17.50 12.73 -14.51
C ARG A 503 -18.72 12.40 -15.36
N THR A 504 -18.60 12.41 -16.68
CA THR A 504 -19.69 12.07 -17.61
C THR A 504 -19.94 10.58 -17.75
N LEU A 505 -19.01 9.72 -17.31
CA LEU A 505 -19.09 8.27 -17.46
C LEU A 505 -19.48 7.61 -16.13
N PRO A 506 -20.70 7.05 -16.00
CA PRO A 506 -21.16 6.44 -14.73
C PRO A 506 -20.36 5.22 -14.30
N CYS A 507 -19.76 4.48 -15.24
CA CYS A 507 -18.95 3.30 -15.00
C CYS A 507 -17.54 3.60 -14.44
N ILE A 508 -17.13 4.88 -14.40
CA ILE A 508 -15.89 5.30 -13.73
C ILE A 508 -16.16 5.37 -12.23
N ALA A 509 -15.71 4.38 -11.47
CA ALA A 509 -15.91 4.31 -10.02
C ALA A 509 -14.85 5.04 -9.21
N GLY A 510 -13.80 5.52 -9.84
CA GLY A 510 -12.75 6.32 -9.23
C GLY A 510 -11.72 6.73 -10.25
N THR A 511 -10.77 7.53 -9.82
CA THR A 511 -9.60 7.93 -10.64
C THR A 511 -8.35 7.88 -9.79
N ILE A 512 -7.19 7.61 -10.40
CA ILE A 512 -5.89 7.74 -9.75
C ILE A 512 -5.04 8.63 -10.64
N TYR A 513 -4.83 9.87 -10.18
CA TYR A 513 -4.01 10.85 -10.90
C TYR A 513 -2.53 10.49 -10.77
N PHE A 514 -1.81 10.50 -11.88
CA PHE A 514 -0.37 10.27 -11.91
C PHE A 514 0.38 11.59 -12.12
N CYS A 515 1.00 12.16 -11.08
CA CYS A 515 1.08 11.64 -9.75
C CYS A 515 1.24 12.76 -8.70
N LEU A 516 1.43 12.39 -7.43
CA LEU A 516 1.62 13.34 -6.34
C LEU A 516 2.92 14.13 -6.52
N ASN A 517 4.04 13.43 -6.75
CA ASN A 517 5.37 14.02 -6.68
C ASN A 517 6.22 13.70 -7.93
N ASP A 518 7.13 14.60 -8.25
CA ASP A 518 8.23 14.27 -9.14
C ASP A 518 9.02 13.11 -8.54
N TYR A 519 9.62 12.26 -9.36
CA TYR A 519 10.33 11.10 -8.86
C TYR A 519 11.63 10.81 -9.60
N ARG A 520 12.51 10.10 -8.91
CA ARG A 520 13.80 9.63 -9.42
C ARG A 520 13.60 8.37 -10.25
N THR A 521 14.37 8.25 -11.34
CA THR A 521 14.34 7.07 -12.21
C THR A 521 15.74 6.70 -12.66
N HIS A 522 15.98 5.44 -12.96
CA HIS A 522 17.21 5.01 -13.64
C HIS A 522 17.12 5.18 -15.18
N MET A 523 15.92 5.29 -15.71
CA MET A 523 15.62 5.63 -17.10
C MET A 523 15.02 7.06 -17.16
N GLY A 524 14.64 7.57 -18.23
CA GLY A 524 14.10 8.92 -18.35
C GLY A 524 15.02 9.81 -19.16
N GLU A 525 14.45 10.87 -19.69
CA GLU A 525 15.13 11.76 -20.60
C GLU A 525 15.77 12.94 -19.90
N GLU A 526 15.37 13.22 -18.68
CA GLU A 526 15.81 14.39 -17.92
C GLU A 526 16.82 14.05 -16.84
N GLY A 527 17.43 15.10 -16.36
CA GLY A 527 18.49 15.03 -15.37
C GLY A 527 19.84 14.98 -16.06
N LYS A 528 20.60 16.06 -15.91
CA LYS A 528 21.99 16.08 -16.29
C LYS A 528 22.81 15.38 -15.21
N GLY A 529 23.60 14.40 -15.62
CA GLY A 529 24.46 13.67 -14.73
C GLY A 529 23.82 12.34 -14.26
N ARG A 530 23.96 12.07 -12.98
CA ARG A 530 23.77 10.73 -12.41
C ARG A 530 22.33 10.41 -11.98
N MET A 531 21.54 11.45 -11.76
CA MET A 531 20.17 11.28 -11.29
C MET A 531 19.20 11.82 -12.31
N LYS A 532 18.46 10.90 -12.94
CA LYS A 532 17.35 11.24 -13.82
C LYS A 532 16.09 11.43 -12.99
N CYS A 533 15.21 12.32 -13.46
CA CYS A 533 13.94 12.60 -12.81
C CYS A 533 12.83 12.60 -13.85
N ARG A 534 11.66 12.15 -13.43
CA ARG A 534 10.41 12.41 -14.12
C ARG A 534 9.68 13.55 -13.43
N VAL A 535 9.27 14.55 -14.22
CA VAL A 535 8.51 15.70 -13.72
C VAL A 535 7.03 15.48 -14.05
N HIS A 536 6.43 14.56 -13.30
CA HIS A 536 5.01 14.21 -13.39
C HIS A 536 4.18 14.85 -12.27
N GLY A 537 4.81 15.14 -11.14
CA GLY A 537 4.16 15.44 -9.89
C GLY A 537 3.44 16.78 -9.83
N SER A 538 2.40 16.83 -9.03
CA SER A 538 1.81 18.06 -8.50
C SER A 538 2.61 18.64 -7.32
N THR A 539 3.58 17.89 -6.79
CA THR A 539 4.65 18.37 -5.90
C THR A 539 6.01 18.10 -6.52
N ASP A 540 7.06 18.72 -5.99
CA ASP A 540 8.44 18.45 -6.39
C ASP A 540 8.97 17.14 -5.76
N LEU A 541 10.27 16.83 -5.95
CA LEU A 541 10.94 15.66 -5.38
C LEU A 541 10.92 15.61 -3.84
N TYR A 542 10.69 16.74 -3.19
CA TYR A 542 10.69 16.88 -1.73
C TYR A 542 9.28 16.96 -1.14
N GLY A 543 8.23 16.93 -1.99
CA GLY A 543 6.84 17.07 -1.57
C GLY A 543 6.38 18.53 -1.47
N THR A 544 7.16 19.51 -2.01
CA THR A 544 6.72 20.91 -2.04
C THR A 544 5.61 21.09 -3.08
N PRO A 545 4.41 21.57 -2.71
CA PRO A 545 3.31 21.75 -3.64
C PRO A 545 3.62 22.70 -4.80
N LYS A 546 3.22 22.32 -6.00
CA LYS A 546 3.13 23.17 -7.18
C LYS A 546 1.71 23.75 -7.31
N PRO A 547 1.43 24.76 -8.13
CA PRO A 547 0.07 25.29 -8.32
C PRO A 547 -0.97 24.25 -8.73
N SER A 548 -0.59 23.22 -9.51
CA SER A 548 -1.48 22.11 -9.88
C SER A 548 -1.97 21.30 -8.67
N TYR A 549 -1.23 21.27 -7.57
CA TYR A 549 -1.63 20.57 -6.34
C TYR A 549 -2.93 21.14 -5.75
N GLU A 550 -3.04 22.46 -5.68
CA GLU A 550 -4.26 23.14 -5.23
C GLU A 550 -5.45 22.84 -6.14
N THR A 551 -5.20 22.74 -7.46
CA THR A 551 -6.24 22.36 -8.43
C THR A 551 -6.75 20.94 -8.14
N VAL A 552 -5.87 19.97 -7.89
CA VAL A 552 -6.26 18.60 -7.53
C VAL A 552 -7.04 18.58 -6.21
N SER A 553 -6.54 19.25 -5.18
CA SER A 553 -7.20 19.35 -3.87
C SER A 553 -8.62 19.88 -3.96
N ARG A 554 -8.81 20.99 -4.68
CA ARG A 554 -10.12 21.61 -4.86
C ARG A 554 -11.11 20.70 -5.61
N GLU A 555 -10.67 20.06 -6.69
CA GLU A 555 -11.54 19.22 -7.50
C GLU A 555 -11.88 17.89 -6.83
N TYR A 556 -11.02 17.42 -5.93
CA TYR A 556 -11.23 16.19 -5.15
C TYR A 556 -11.95 16.42 -3.82
N ALA A 557 -12.26 17.68 -3.47
CA ALA A 557 -13.09 17.97 -2.30
C ALA A 557 -14.50 17.38 -2.49
N PRO A 558 -15.05 16.67 -1.49
CA PRO A 558 -16.37 16.03 -1.59
C PRO A 558 -17.52 17.01 -1.48
N LEU A 559 -17.26 18.21 -0.95
CA LEU A 559 -18.24 19.29 -0.80
C LEU A 559 -17.90 20.45 -1.74
N MET A 560 -18.87 20.83 -2.57
CA MET A 560 -18.85 22.09 -3.30
C MET A 560 -19.44 23.17 -2.39
N VAL A 561 -18.69 24.25 -2.16
CA VAL A 561 -19.14 25.37 -1.35
C VAL A 561 -19.35 26.59 -2.24
N SER A 562 -20.50 27.26 -2.10
CA SER A 562 -20.82 28.45 -2.87
C SER A 562 -21.40 29.53 -1.97
N ARG A 563 -21.07 30.80 -2.29
CA ARG A 563 -21.70 31.97 -1.65
C ARG A 563 -23.14 32.13 -2.15
N VAL A 564 -24.05 32.23 -1.21
CA VAL A 564 -25.47 32.50 -1.48
C VAL A 564 -25.96 33.67 -0.61
N PRO A 565 -27.10 34.31 -0.92
CA PRO A 565 -27.62 35.38 -0.07
C PRO A 565 -27.76 34.93 1.40
N GLY A 566 -27.05 35.59 2.28
CA GLY A 566 -27.09 35.35 3.73
C GLY A 566 -26.10 34.30 4.25
N GLY A 567 -25.31 33.63 3.40
CA GLY A 567 -24.37 32.61 3.91
C GLY A 567 -23.68 31.77 2.86
N LEU A 568 -23.44 30.51 3.21
CA LEU A 568 -22.81 29.50 2.36
C LEU A 568 -23.75 28.32 2.14
N SER A 569 -23.74 27.79 0.90
CA SER A 569 -24.35 26.50 0.57
C SER A 569 -23.26 25.45 0.39
N PHE A 570 -23.39 24.34 1.09
CA PHE A 570 -22.52 23.16 1.04
C PHE A 570 -23.27 22.06 0.31
N THR A 571 -22.81 21.67 -0.88
CA THR A 571 -23.45 20.63 -1.69
C THR A 571 -22.53 19.43 -1.77
N CYS A 572 -23.00 18.26 -1.33
CA CYS A 572 -22.30 17.00 -1.52
C CYS A 572 -22.22 16.68 -3.01
N ARG A 573 -20.99 16.45 -3.52
CA ARG A 573 -20.80 16.11 -4.95
C ARG A 573 -21.54 14.82 -5.31
N ASN A 574 -22.11 14.78 -6.51
CA ASN A 574 -22.82 13.62 -7.05
C ASN A 574 -22.17 13.06 -8.32
N ASP A 575 -21.04 13.65 -8.73
CA ASP A 575 -20.28 13.23 -9.92
C ASP A 575 -19.04 12.38 -9.55
N LEU A 576 -17.86 13.00 -9.40
CA LEU A 576 -16.64 12.42 -8.88
C LEU A 576 -15.80 13.52 -8.22
N PRO A 577 -15.52 13.38 -6.90
CA PRO A 577 -15.87 12.28 -5.99
C PRO A 577 -17.36 12.24 -5.67
N ALA A 578 -17.90 11.03 -5.36
CA ALA A 578 -19.27 10.86 -4.91
C ALA A 578 -19.34 9.80 -3.81
N TYR A 579 -19.68 10.23 -2.60
CA TYR A 579 -19.94 9.40 -1.41
C TYR A 579 -20.61 10.27 -0.35
N THR A 580 -21.31 9.65 0.61
CA THR A 580 -21.99 10.38 1.69
C THR A 580 -20.99 11.11 2.58
N VAL A 581 -21.13 12.40 2.74
CA VAL A 581 -20.44 13.21 3.74
C VAL A 581 -21.17 13.03 5.06
N SER A 582 -20.47 12.51 6.08
CA SER A 582 -21.07 12.23 7.40
C SER A 582 -20.06 12.52 8.51
N GLY A 583 -20.49 13.26 9.54
CA GLY A 583 -19.64 13.65 10.67
C GLY A 583 -18.65 14.77 10.36
N TYR A 584 -18.81 15.47 9.24
CA TYR A 584 -17.98 16.64 8.90
C TYR A 584 -18.39 17.87 9.71
N VAL A 585 -17.44 18.78 9.91
CA VAL A 585 -17.65 20.01 10.68
C VAL A 585 -17.14 21.21 9.86
N PHE A 586 -17.95 22.26 9.76
CA PHE A 586 -17.50 23.54 9.23
C PHE A 586 -16.98 24.42 10.39
N CYS A 587 -15.76 24.90 10.26
CA CYS A 587 -15.09 25.77 11.23
C CYS A 587 -14.99 27.18 10.66
N CYS A 588 -15.38 28.20 11.43
CA CYS A 588 -15.30 29.59 11.03
C CYS A 588 -15.33 30.51 12.27
N GLY A 589 -14.45 31.51 12.34
CA GLY A 589 -14.42 32.46 13.45
C GLY A 589 -14.19 31.81 14.82
N GLY A 590 -13.45 30.70 14.88
CA GLY A 590 -13.22 29.94 16.11
C GLY A 590 -14.44 29.15 16.60
N GLN A 591 -15.50 29.08 15.82
CA GLN A 591 -16.70 28.28 16.09
C GLN A 591 -16.77 27.07 15.16
N THR A 592 -17.43 26.02 15.60
CA THR A 592 -17.63 24.78 14.86
C THR A 592 -19.12 24.54 14.60
N PHE A 593 -19.45 24.17 13.38
CA PHE A 593 -20.81 23.94 12.93
C PHE A 593 -20.89 22.52 12.33
N PRO A 594 -21.55 21.56 12.98
CA PRO A 594 -21.73 20.23 12.43
C PRO A 594 -22.48 20.29 11.10
N ILE A 595 -21.89 19.71 10.06
CA ILE A 595 -22.57 19.51 8.78
C ILE A 595 -23.44 18.26 8.92
N PRO A 596 -24.74 18.31 8.61
CA PRO A 596 -25.58 17.12 8.64
C PRO A 596 -25.07 16.06 7.65
N ASP A 597 -25.46 14.81 7.81
CA ASP A 597 -25.18 13.80 6.81
C ASP A 597 -25.80 14.22 5.47
N LEU A 598 -24.96 14.30 4.44
CA LEU A 598 -25.36 14.67 3.08
C LEU A 598 -25.04 13.53 2.11
N MET A 599 -26.07 12.97 1.50
CA MET A 599 -25.90 12.06 0.37
C MET A 599 -25.51 12.86 -0.90
N PRO A 600 -24.88 12.20 -1.89
CA PRO A 600 -24.55 12.84 -3.16
C PRO A 600 -25.73 13.60 -3.77
N GLY A 601 -25.54 14.91 -4.02
CA GLY A 601 -26.54 15.84 -4.52
C GLY A 601 -27.32 16.62 -3.46
N GLU A 602 -27.25 16.26 -2.18
CA GLU A 602 -27.89 17.00 -1.10
C GLU A 602 -27.08 18.22 -0.69
N SER A 603 -27.75 19.22 -0.13
CA SER A 603 -27.14 20.48 0.27
C SER A 603 -27.55 20.89 1.69
N TRP A 604 -26.65 21.57 2.36
CA TRP A 604 -26.85 22.24 3.64
C TRP A 604 -26.53 23.73 3.52
N PHE A 605 -27.33 24.58 4.17
CA PHE A 605 -27.12 26.02 4.21
C PHE A 605 -26.61 26.44 5.59
N TRP A 606 -25.52 27.21 5.61
CA TRP A 606 -25.00 27.88 6.80
C TRP A 606 -25.21 29.39 6.69
N GLU A 607 -25.85 29.99 7.69
CA GLU A 607 -26.10 31.42 7.77
C GLU A 607 -24.91 32.13 8.42
N GLY A 608 -24.32 33.10 7.72
CA GLY A 608 -23.19 33.88 8.24
C GLY A 608 -22.28 34.41 7.14
N THR A 609 -21.24 35.12 7.56
CA THR A 609 -20.16 35.58 6.66
C THR A 609 -18.88 34.83 7.01
N PRO A 610 -18.31 34.06 6.06
CA PRO A 610 -17.07 33.35 6.29
C PRO A 610 -15.91 34.34 6.42
N ASP A 611 -14.96 34.01 7.29
CA ASP A 611 -13.67 34.69 7.42
C ASP A 611 -12.52 33.84 6.83
N ASP A 612 -11.31 34.36 6.89
CA ASP A 612 -10.12 33.71 6.33
C ASP A 612 -9.73 32.41 7.07
N SER A 613 -10.31 32.12 8.24
CA SER A 613 -10.08 30.88 9.00
C SER A 613 -11.02 29.75 8.61
N ALA A 614 -11.94 30.00 7.65
CA ALA A 614 -12.96 29.02 7.27
C ALA A 614 -12.34 27.74 6.73
N CYS A 615 -12.65 26.61 7.34
CA CYS A 615 -12.23 25.28 6.89
C CYS A 615 -13.32 24.23 7.15
N ILE A 616 -13.19 23.09 6.47
CA ILE A 616 -14.06 21.92 6.67
C ILE A 616 -13.20 20.80 7.21
N GLU A 617 -13.55 20.29 8.38
CA GLU A 617 -12.87 19.16 9.03
C GLU A 617 -13.60 17.85 8.73
N ARG A 618 -12.83 16.83 8.38
CA ARG A 618 -13.29 15.45 8.20
C ARG A 618 -13.27 14.70 9.55
N PRO A 619 -14.10 13.68 9.73
CA PRO A 619 -14.04 12.82 10.93
C PRO A 619 -12.69 12.14 11.15
N SER A 620 -11.92 11.94 10.07
CA SER A 620 -10.55 11.39 10.13
C SER A 620 -9.49 12.40 10.61
N GLY A 621 -9.88 13.63 10.95
CA GLY A 621 -8.98 14.66 11.50
C GLY A 621 -8.29 15.54 10.45
N PHE A 622 -8.56 15.34 9.15
CA PHE A 622 -8.03 16.18 8.09
C PHE A 622 -8.99 17.32 7.75
N SER A 623 -8.43 18.44 7.27
CA SER A 623 -9.23 19.59 6.89
C SER A 623 -8.89 20.08 5.49
N PHE A 624 -9.83 20.78 4.87
CA PHE A 624 -9.62 21.47 3.60
C PHE A 624 -10.36 22.81 3.59
N SER A 625 -9.82 23.77 2.83
CA SER A 625 -10.45 25.08 2.69
C SER A 625 -11.63 25.02 1.72
N PRO A 626 -12.76 25.66 2.04
CA PRO A 626 -13.83 25.82 1.07
C PRO A 626 -13.35 26.72 -0.09
N ALA A 627 -13.55 26.28 -1.32
CA ALA A 627 -13.29 27.12 -2.50
C ALA A 627 -14.43 28.14 -2.65
N LEU A 628 -14.25 29.34 -2.10
CA LEU A 628 -15.28 30.42 -2.02
C LEU A 628 -15.20 31.43 -3.16
#